data_58e6ac90be7706baece196d7226f15ae
#
_entry.id   58e6ac90be7706baece196d7226f15ae
#
_cell.length_a   1.000
_cell.length_b   1.000
_cell.length_c   1.000
_cell.angle_alpha   90.00
_cell.angle_beta   90.00
_cell.angle_gamma   90.00
#
_symmetry.space_group_name_H-M   'P 1'
#
loop_
_entity.id
_entity.type
_entity.pdbx_description
1 polymer ?
#
loop_
_entity_poly.entity_id
_entity_poly.type
_entity_poly.pdbx_seq_one_letter_code
_entity_poly.pdbx_strand_id
1 'polypeptide(L)'
;MNLVSKLIVAASILASNMLAAQPYKPYKADFGPMKAVPGAFEKWQALTKKGNAEGMNKDLVLEKSQIVKPILAKNPDWVDGYWLYANMMMIYGETQSSSDKEGMKRTRGYLVEAMEHADKCLKKDKTVMICRFFYGAAIGKIATIDGIISSVSKGKTVINSWIEVYNSDQDYVFDDGSSLQGLVRYAMGIYYRVVPDFFLLRWIFGISGDIDKSVKMHRESLAYEGLNEPCPKLMLAAAMLCKSDAEPKSKLSQEANKLLSAIEKANKNVGESTLVCIEDASMLKVKPDNACGYTKAQVQKRDEASLKAHTAPESK
;
A
#
# COMPACT_ATOMS: atom_id res chain seq x y z
N MET A 1 -31.76 -38.43 4.57
CA MET A 1 -31.36 -37.07 4.16
C MET A 1 -31.69 -36.92 2.70
N ASN A 2 -32.74 -36.15 2.39
CA ASN A 2 -33.33 -36.09 1.05
C ASN A 2 -32.41 -35.35 0.04
N LEU A 3 -32.45 -35.82 -1.21
CA LEU A 3 -31.70 -35.25 -2.35
C LEU A 3 -31.88 -33.72 -2.47
N VAL A 4 -33.05 -33.21 -2.10
CA VAL A 4 -33.40 -31.77 -2.09
C VAL A 4 -32.56 -30.97 -1.09
N SER A 5 -32.21 -31.52 0.09
CA SER A 5 -31.34 -30.83 1.07
C SER A 5 -29.90 -30.69 0.58
N LYS A 6 -29.40 -31.63 -0.22
CA LYS A 6 -28.06 -31.57 -0.78
C LYS A 6 -27.95 -30.55 -1.93
N LEU A 7 -29.02 -30.36 -2.70
CA LEU A 7 -29.07 -29.37 -3.77
C LEU A 7 -29.15 -27.93 -3.23
N ILE A 8 -29.85 -27.69 -2.13
CA ILE A 8 -29.96 -26.37 -1.49
C ILE A 8 -28.62 -25.96 -0.86
N VAL A 9 -27.87 -26.88 -0.24
CA VAL A 9 -26.56 -26.60 0.33
C VAL A 9 -25.53 -26.34 -0.77
N ALA A 10 -25.57 -27.07 -1.89
CA ALA A 10 -24.68 -26.82 -3.02
C ALA A 10 -24.97 -25.48 -3.72
N ALA A 11 -26.23 -25.08 -3.85
CA ALA A 11 -26.62 -23.78 -4.42
C ALA A 11 -26.20 -22.61 -3.51
N SER A 12 -26.24 -22.77 -2.17
CA SER A 12 -25.81 -21.75 -1.21
C SER A 12 -24.30 -21.56 -1.21
N ILE A 13 -23.51 -22.61 -1.47
CA ILE A 13 -22.04 -22.53 -1.55
C ILE A 13 -21.61 -21.88 -2.87
N LEU A 14 -22.36 -22.11 -3.96
CA LEU A 14 -22.08 -21.46 -5.27
C LEU A 14 -22.50 -19.98 -5.28
N ALA A 15 -23.54 -19.59 -4.54
CA ALA A 15 -23.96 -18.19 -4.44
C ALA A 15 -23.03 -17.33 -3.58
N SER A 16 -22.22 -17.93 -2.68
CA SER A 16 -21.27 -17.19 -1.82
C SER A 16 -19.98 -16.79 -2.54
N ASN A 17 -19.70 -17.32 -3.74
CA ASN A 17 -18.48 -17.03 -4.50
C ASN A 17 -18.70 -16.12 -5.72
N MET A 18 -19.90 -15.62 -5.91
CA MET A 18 -20.17 -14.58 -6.90
C MET A 18 -20.24 -13.18 -6.24
N LEU A 19 -19.18 -12.75 -5.59
CA LEU A 19 -18.78 -11.35 -5.71
C LEU A 19 -18.29 -11.23 -7.16
N ALA A 20 -19.23 -10.95 -8.07
CA ALA A 20 -18.89 -10.64 -9.45
C ALA A 20 -17.88 -9.51 -9.39
N ALA A 21 -16.62 -9.83 -9.73
CA ALA A 21 -15.60 -8.82 -9.94
C ALA A 21 -16.23 -7.80 -10.88
N GLN A 22 -16.39 -6.55 -10.43
CA GLN A 22 -16.85 -5.49 -11.33
C GLN A 22 -15.87 -5.51 -12.50
N PRO A 23 -16.34 -5.58 -13.75
CA PRO A 23 -15.42 -5.63 -14.88
C PRO A 23 -14.73 -4.25 -14.95
N TYR A 24 -13.55 -4.17 -14.32
CA TYR A 24 -12.73 -2.98 -14.41
C TYR A 24 -12.27 -2.79 -15.84
N LYS A 25 -12.21 -1.53 -16.28
CA LYS A 25 -11.60 -1.15 -17.55
C LYS A 25 -10.08 -1.20 -17.40
N PRO A 26 -9.38 -2.06 -18.15
CA PRO A 26 -7.94 -2.11 -18.07
C PRO A 26 -7.34 -0.80 -18.60
N TYR A 27 -6.58 -0.12 -17.75
CA TYR A 27 -5.80 1.03 -18.16
C TYR A 27 -4.60 0.56 -18.99
N LYS A 28 -4.37 1.19 -20.14
CA LYS A 28 -3.24 0.89 -21.01
C LYS A 28 -2.21 2.00 -20.91
N ALA A 29 -1.10 1.73 -20.24
CA ALA A 29 -0.02 2.68 -20.13
C ALA A 29 0.61 2.95 -21.52
N ASP A 30 0.88 4.23 -21.80
CA ASP A 30 1.58 4.65 -23.01
C ASP A 30 3.10 4.57 -22.79
N PHE A 31 3.74 3.63 -23.46
CA PHE A 31 5.18 3.50 -23.56
C PHE A 31 5.77 4.09 -24.86
N GLY A 32 4.99 4.84 -25.63
CA GLY A 32 5.42 5.43 -26.91
C GLY A 32 6.72 6.23 -26.80
N PRO A 33 6.84 7.21 -25.87
CA PRO A 33 8.07 7.98 -25.69
C PRO A 33 9.29 7.11 -25.33
N MET A 34 9.10 6.03 -24.56
CA MET A 34 10.19 5.11 -24.23
C MET A 34 10.59 4.25 -25.45
N LYS A 35 9.62 3.78 -26.22
CA LYS A 35 9.85 3.00 -27.45
C LYS A 35 10.53 3.83 -28.56
N ALA A 36 10.36 5.14 -28.54
CA ALA A 36 11.02 6.06 -29.47
C ALA A 36 12.54 6.21 -29.20
N VAL A 37 13.01 5.78 -28.03
CA VAL A 37 14.44 5.78 -27.68
C VAL A 37 15.02 4.40 -27.92
N PRO A 38 15.99 4.24 -28.84
CA PRO A 38 16.55 2.91 -29.19
C PRO A 38 17.03 2.15 -27.95
N GLY A 39 16.54 0.91 -27.78
CA GLY A 39 16.92 0.00 -26.69
C GLY A 39 16.35 0.33 -25.31
N ALA A 40 15.65 1.46 -25.12
CA ALA A 40 15.18 1.85 -23.81
C ALA A 40 14.03 0.96 -23.30
N PHE A 41 13.08 0.64 -24.17
CA PHE A 41 11.93 -0.20 -23.80
C PHE A 41 12.36 -1.65 -23.57
N GLU A 42 13.23 -2.18 -24.40
CA GLU A 42 13.81 -3.52 -24.27
C GLU A 42 14.60 -3.63 -22.95
N LYS A 43 15.42 -2.63 -22.64
CA LYS A 43 16.13 -2.57 -21.35
C LYS A 43 15.16 -2.51 -20.17
N TRP A 44 14.10 -1.69 -20.26
CA TRP A 44 13.06 -1.63 -19.24
C TRP A 44 12.42 -3.00 -18.98
N GLN A 45 12.03 -3.71 -20.06
CA GLN A 45 11.44 -5.04 -19.97
C GLN A 45 12.42 -6.07 -19.37
N ALA A 46 13.70 -6.03 -19.76
CA ALA A 46 14.72 -6.93 -19.21
C ALA A 46 14.90 -6.72 -17.70
N LEU A 47 14.98 -5.45 -17.23
CA LEU A 47 15.08 -5.11 -15.82
C LEU A 47 13.81 -5.53 -15.05
N THR A 48 12.62 -5.35 -15.64
CA THR A 48 11.36 -5.82 -15.08
C THR A 48 11.37 -7.34 -14.90
N LYS A 49 11.72 -8.08 -15.93
CA LYS A 49 11.80 -9.56 -15.87
C LYS A 49 12.79 -10.02 -14.81
N LYS A 50 13.94 -9.35 -14.70
CA LYS A 50 14.93 -9.63 -13.64
C LYS A 50 14.37 -9.35 -12.26
N GLY A 51 13.72 -8.20 -12.06
CA GLY A 51 13.10 -7.84 -10.78
C GLY A 51 12.00 -8.82 -10.34
N ASN A 52 11.20 -9.33 -11.29
CA ASN A 52 10.17 -10.32 -10.99
C ASN A 52 10.76 -11.69 -10.62
N ALA A 53 11.92 -12.06 -11.16
CA ALA A 53 12.57 -13.34 -10.89
C ALA A 53 13.40 -13.33 -9.60
N GLU A 54 14.10 -12.24 -9.32
CA GLU A 54 15.10 -12.13 -8.25
C GLU A 54 14.64 -11.24 -7.07
N GLY A 55 13.49 -10.59 -7.21
CA GLY A 55 13.04 -9.52 -6.33
C GLY A 55 13.60 -8.15 -6.75
N MET A 56 12.77 -7.13 -6.56
CA MET A 56 13.17 -5.75 -6.86
C MET A 56 14.15 -5.24 -5.81
N ASN A 57 15.36 -4.85 -6.22
CA ASN A 57 16.39 -4.28 -5.37
C ASN A 57 16.75 -2.85 -5.80
N LYS A 58 17.56 -2.15 -4.99
CA LYS A 58 17.94 -0.75 -5.20
C LYS A 58 18.56 -0.48 -6.57
N ASP A 59 19.44 -1.37 -7.05
CA ASP A 59 20.18 -1.16 -8.29
C ASP A 59 19.27 -1.28 -9.51
N LEU A 60 18.38 -2.29 -9.53
CA LEU A 60 17.37 -2.45 -10.57
C LEU A 60 16.41 -1.26 -10.63
N VAL A 61 15.95 -0.78 -9.47
CA VAL A 61 15.06 0.40 -9.40
C VAL A 61 15.79 1.66 -9.90
N LEU A 62 17.05 1.85 -9.51
CA LEU A 62 17.85 2.98 -9.96
C LEU A 62 18.04 2.93 -11.48
N GLU A 63 18.43 1.78 -12.05
CA GLU A 63 18.57 1.63 -13.49
C GLU A 63 17.26 1.91 -14.24
N LYS A 64 16.12 1.41 -13.76
CA LYS A 64 14.80 1.71 -14.34
C LYS A 64 14.50 3.21 -14.28
N SER A 65 14.78 3.87 -13.17
CA SER A 65 14.57 5.33 -13.03
C SER A 65 15.45 6.14 -14.00
N GLN A 66 16.67 5.68 -14.25
CA GLN A 66 17.62 6.32 -15.20
C GLN A 66 17.15 6.18 -16.66
N ILE A 67 16.31 5.20 -16.98
CA ILE A 67 15.65 5.13 -18.30
C ILE A 67 14.52 6.17 -18.38
N VAL A 68 13.65 6.22 -17.37
CA VAL A 68 12.45 7.09 -17.42
C VAL A 68 12.79 8.57 -17.33
N LYS A 69 13.66 8.96 -16.40
CA LYS A 69 13.95 10.38 -16.07
C LYS A 69 14.37 11.22 -17.28
N PRO A 70 15.36 10.82 -18.10
CA PRO A 70 15.77 11.61 -19.27
C PRO A 70 14.74 11.62 -20.39
N ILE A 71 13.95 10.56 -20.55
CA ILE A 71 12.87 10.49 -21.53
C ILE A 71 11.75 11.45 -21.12
N LEU A 72 11.36 11.45 -19.84
CA LEU A 72 10.35 12.32 -19.29
C LEU A 72 10.76 13.80 -19.41
N ALA A 73 12.05 14.12 -19.19
CA ALA A 73 12.57 15.48 -19.37
C ALA A 73 12.43 16.00 -20.81
N LYS A 74 12.55 15.11 -21.80
CA LYS A 74 12.37 15.43 -23.23
C LYS A 74 10.90 15.39 -23.68
N ASN A 75 10.05 14.69 -22.94
CA ASN A 75 8.63 14.48 -23.25
C ASN A 75 7.78 14.91 -22.05
N PRO A 76 7.71 16.22 -21.73
CA PRO A 76 7.02 16.70 -20.52
C PRO A 76 5.50 16.47 -20.55
N ASP A 77 4.94 16.06 -21.68
CA ASP A 77 3.52 15.70 -21.82
C ASP A 77 3.25 14.20 -21.67
N TRP A 78 4.28 13.39 -21.47
CA TRP A 78 4.16 11.96 -21.24
C TRP A 78 3.61 11.68 -19.84
N VAL A 79 2.28 11.55 -19.73
CA VAL A 79 1.56 11.34 -18.46
C VAL A 79 2.07 10.09 -17.73
N ASP A 80 2.21 8.97 -18.44
CA ASP A 80 2.62 7.71 -17.82
C ASP A 80 4.07 7.73 -17.33
N GLY A 81 4.93 8.52 -17.93
CA GLY A 81 6.31 8.71 -17.44
C GLY A 81 6.38 9.26 -16.03
N TYR A 82 5.43 10.10 -15.66
CA TYR A 82 5.39 10.69 -14.30
C TYR A 82 5.06 9.65 -13.23
N TRP A 83 4.04 8.81 -13.41
CA TRP A 83 3.72 7.79 -12.41
C TRP A 83 4.74 6.64 -12.41
N LEU A 84 5.27 6.26 -13.58
CA LEU A 84 6.37 5.30 -13.66
C LEU A 84 7.56 5.76 -12.81
N TYR A 85 7.95 7.03 -12.97
CA TYR A 85 9.05 7.59 -12.19
C TYR A 85 8.69 7.69 -10.70
N ALA A 86 7.48 8.12 -10.35
CA ALA A 86 7.00 8.17 -8.97
C ALA A 86 7.05 6.80 -8.29
N ASN A 87 6.61 5.74 -8.99
CA ASN A 87 6.69 4.37 -8.50
C ASN A 87 8.15 3.96 -8.22
N MET A 88 9.07 4.25 -9.16
CA MET A 88 10.49 3.94 -8.96
C MET A 88 11.06 4.67 -7.73
N MET A 89 10.74 5.95 -7.54
CA MET A 89 11.22 6.70 -6.38
C MET A 89 10.64 6.19 -5.06
N MET A 90 9.39 5.73 -5.05
CA MET A 90 8.80 5.10 -3.86
C MET A 90 9.51 3.80 -3.49
N ILE A 91 9.73 2.91 -4.48
CA ILE A 91 10.42 1.64 -4.23
C ILE A 91 11.88 1.90 -3.84
N TYR A 92 12.57 2.83 -4.52
CA TYR A 92 13.94 3.18 -4.20
C TYR A 92 14.08 3.72 -2.78
N GLY A 93 13.15 4.60 -2.36
CA GLY A 93 13.10 5.08 -0.99
C GLY A 93 12.95 3.95 0.03
N GLU A 94 12.12 2.93 -0.25
CA GLU A 94 11.96 1.77 0.62
C GLU A 94 13.23 0.92 0.73
N THR A 95 13.93 0.71 -0.37
CA THR A 95 15.20 -0.05 -0.37
C THR A 95 16.35 0.69 0.31
N GLN A 96 16.25 2.02 0.47
CA GLN A 96 17.21 2.85 1.22
C GLN A 96 16.78 3.07 2.68
N SER A 97 15.63 2.52 3.06
CA SER A 97 15.06 2.73 4.40
C SER A 97 15.96 2.07 5.45
N SER A 98 16.38 2.85 6.43
CA SER A 98 16.95 2.37 7.67
C SER A 98 16.19 3.00 8.84
N SER A 99 16.26 2.37 10.00
CA SER A 99 15.59 2.86 11.21
C SER A 99 16.29 4.07 11.84
N ASP A 100 17.49 4.43 11.35
CA ASP A 100 18.20 5.61 11.82
C ASP A 100 17.66 6.90 11.18
N LYS A 101 17.93 8.01 11.86
CA LYS A 101 17.41 9.34 11.48
C LYS A 101 17.82 9.78 10.06
N GLU A 102 19.05 9.48 9.66
CA GLU A 102 19.56 9.87 8.33
C GLU A 102 18.96 9.00 7.23
N GLY A 103 18.77 7.71 7.45
CA GLY A 103 18.07 6.84 6.52
C GLY A 103 16.60 7.24 6.33
N MET A 104 15.90 7.54 7.42
CA MET A 104 14.53 8.06 7.34
C MET A 104 14.45 9.37 6.55
N LYS A 105 15.41 10.30 6.76
CA LYS A 105 15.48 11.56 6.02
C LYS A 105 15.72 11.33 4.51
N ARG A 106 16.63 10.41 4.15
CA ARG A 106 16.86 10.04 2.74
C ARG A 106 15.61 9.44 2.11
N THR A 107 15.00 8.45 2.76
CA THR A 107 13.73 7.83 2.31
C THR A 107 12.65 8.89 2.09
N ARG A 108 12.49 9.81 3.05
CA ARG A 108 11.54 10.91 2.94
C ARG A 108 11.82 11.79 1.71
N GLY A 109 13.07 12.07 1.38
CA GLY A 109 13.45 12.82 0.19
C GLY A 109 12.95 12.17 -1.10
N TYR A 110 13.14 10.86 -1.27
CA TYR A 110 12.63 10.11 -2.42
C TYR A 110 11.10 10.06 -2.48
N LEU A 111 10.43 9.97 -1.32
CA LEU A 111 8.97 10.01 -1.27
C LEU A 111 8.39 11.38 -1.64
N VAL A 112 9.10 12.47 -1.29
CA VAL A 112 8.73 13.83 -1.74
C VAL A 112 8.89 13.94 -3.25
N GLU A 113 9.99 13.46 -3.84
CA GLU A 113 10.19 13.43 -5.30
C GLU A 113 9.10 12.59 -5.99
N ALA A 114 8.71 11.45 -5.42
CA ALA A 114 7.60 10.63 -5.91
C ALA A 114 6.26 11.39 -5.88
N MET A 115 5.97 12.05 -4.76
CA MET A 115 4.75 12.85 -4.59
C MET A 115 4.67 13.98 -5.63
N GLU A 116 5.76 14.71 -5.86
CA GLU A 116 5.81 15.79 -6.84
C GLU A 116 5.57 15.31 -8.27
N HIS A 117 6.11 14.14 -8.65
CA HIS A 117 5.87 13.54 -9.95
C HIS A 117 4.44 13.04 -10.10
N ALA A 118 3.88 12.40 -9.07
CA ALA A 118 2.48 12.00 -9.08
C ALA A 118 1.52 13.21 -9.15
N ASP A 119 1.85 14.34 -8.51
CA ASP A 119 1.10 15.58 -8.60
C ASP A 119 1.18 16.19 -10.03
N LYS A 120 2.37 16.18 -10.64
CA LYS A 120 2.53 16.60 -12.05
C LYS A 120 1.68 15.73 -12.99
N CYS A 121 1.65 14.41 -12.75
CA CYS A 121 0.79 13.47 -13.46
C CYS A 121 -0.68 13.91 -13.39
N LEU A 122 -1.19 14.14 -12.17
CA LEU A 122 -2.58 14.59 -11.94
C LEU A 122 -2.90 15.95 -12.56
N LYS A 123 -1.93 16.86 -12.59
CA LYS A 123 -2.10 18.18 -13.27
C LYS A 123 -2.22 18.03 -14.77
N LYS A 124 -1.59 17.03 -15.36
CA LYS A 124 -1.68 16.73 -16.79
C LYS A 124 -2.97 16.02 -17.15
N ASP A 125 -3.32 14.98 -16.38
CA ASP A 125 -4.56 14.24 -16.59
C ASP A 125 -5.12 13.72 -15.24
N LYS A 126 -6.22 14.35 -14.80
CA LYS A 126 -6.90 13.99 -13.56
C LYS A 126 -7.66 12.65 -13.62
N THR A 127 -7.88 12.12 -14.82
CA THR A 127 -8.62 10.87 -15.03
C THR A 127 -7.76 9.63 -14.87
N VAL A 128 -6.43 9.77 -14.82
CA VAL A 128 -5.50 8.65 -14.65
C VAL A 128 -5.40 8.26 -13.18
N MET A 129 -6.11 7.20 -12.80
CA MET A 129 -6.25 6.77 -11.40
C MET A 129 -4.93 6.29 -10.79
N ILE A 130 -4.00 5.77 -11.61
CA ILE A 130 -2.65 5.37 -11.14
C ILE A 130 -1.91 6.58 -10.54
N CYS A 131 -2.00 7.75 -11.18
CA CYS A 131 -1.36 8.97 -10.67
C CYS A 131 -1.92 9.35 -9.29
N ARG A 132 -3.24 9.24 -9.15
CA ARG A 132 -3.95 9.52 -7.90
C ARG A 132 -3.57 8.54 -6.79
N PHE A 133 -3.43 7.26 -7.14
CA PHE A 133 -2.96 6.24 -6.22
C PHE A 133 -1.56 6.57 -5.68
N PHE A 134 -0.59 6.84 -6.57
CA PHE A 134 0.79 7.15 -6.16
C PHE A 134 0.89 8.47 -5.40
N TYR A 135 0.09 9.48 -5.73
CA TYR A 135 0.03 10.72 -4.96
C TYR A 135 -0.38 10.46 -3.51
N GLY A 136 -1.49 9.75 -3.30
CA GLY A 136 -1.94 9.37 -1.96
C GLY A 136 -0.94 8.47 -1.23
N ALA A 137 -0.33 7.51 -1.93
CA ALA A 137 0.63 6.57 -1.36
C ALA A 137 1.92 7.28 -0.90
N ALA A 138 2.47 8.20 -1.69
CA ALA A 138 3.65 8.97 -1.31
C ALA A 138 3.38 9.84 -0.07
N ILE A 139 2.25 10.57 -0.03
CA ILE A 139 1.86 11.37 1.15
C ILE A 139 1.66 10.47 2.37
N GLY A 140 0.98 9.31 2.21
CA GLY A 140 0.76 8.36 3.29
C GLY A 140 2.07 7.81 3.87
N LYS A 141 3.04 7.45 3.02
CA LYS A 141 4.37 7.00 3.46
C LYS A 141 5.18 8.12 4.13
N ILE A 142 5.14 9.36 3.62
CA ILE A 142 5.73 10.52 4.29
C ILE A 142 5.12 10.68 5.69
N ALA A 143 3.80 10.52 5.82
CA ALA A 143 3.11 10.62 7.09
C ALA A 143 3.55 9.53 8.09
N THR A 144 3.91 8.33 7.64
CA THR A 144 4.47 7.31 8.55
C THR A 144 5.87 7.65 9.04
N ILE A 145 6.69 8.33 8.23
CA ILE A 145 8.03 8.79 8.64
C ILE A 145 7.93 9.99 9.60
N ASP A 146 7.09 10.97 9.25
CA ASP A 146 6.88 12.18 10.05
C ASP A 146 6.07 11.91 11.34
N GLY A 147 5.43 10.74 11.44
CA GLY A 147 4.48 10.34 12.47
C GLY A 147 3.03 10.64 12.08
N ILE A 148 2.13 9.69 12.34
CA ILE A 148 0.71 9.80 11.94
C ILE A 148 0.04 11.00 12.62
N ILE A 149 0.29 11.23 13.90
CA ILE A 149 -0.31 12.34 14.64
C ILE A 149 0.15 13.70 14.10
N SER A 150 1.44 13.88 13.82
CA SER A 150 1.98 15.11 13.23
C SER A 150 1.52 15.36 11.79
N SER A 151 1.00 14.34 11.14
CA SER A 151 0.58 14.36 9.72
C SER A 151 -0.94 14.33 9.53
N VAL A 152 -1.74 14.44 10.59
CA VAL A 152 -3.21 14.30 10.53
C VAL A 152 -3.87 15.25 9.54
N SER A 153 -3.34 16.46 9.35
CA SER A 153 -3.83 17.43 8.36
C SER A 153 -3.78 16.92 6.92
N LYS A 154 -2.87 15.99 6.61
CA LYS A 154 -2.72 15.37 5.29
C LYS A 154 -3.65 14.15 5.09
N GLY A 155 -4.20 13.63 6.19
CA GLY A 155 -4.97 12.39 6.18
C GLY A 155 -6.19 12.44 5.26
N LYS A 156 -6.87 13.59 5.18
CA LYS A 156 -8.02 13.78 4.28
C LYS A 156 -7.61 13.71 2.80
N THR A 157 -6.48 14.31 2.45
CA THR A 157 -5.93 14.24 1.08
C THR A 157 -5.61 12.79 0.69
N VAL A 158 -4.98 12.04 1.59
CA VAL A 158 -4.64 10.62 1.37
C VAL A 158 -5.90 9.80 1.12
N ILE A 159 -6.85 9.82 2.07
CA ILE A 159 -8.02 8.95 1.96
C ILE A 159 -8.92 9.33 0.79
N ASN A 160 -9.10 10.61 0.48
CA ASN A 160 -9.89 11.05 -0.67
C ASN A 160 -9.24 10.59 -1.99
N SER A 161 -7.91 10.69 -2.11
CA SER A 161 -7.20 10.18 -3.29
C SER A 161 -7.48 8.70 -3.52
N TRP A 162 -7.47 7.89 -2.47
CA TRP A 162 -7.72 6.46 -2.59
C TRP A 162 -9.19 6.10 -2.75
N ILE A 163 -10.14 6.85 -2.15
CA ILE A 163 -11.58 6.66 -2.38
C ILE A 163 -11.91 6.90 -3.86
N GLU A 164 -11.30 7.89 -4.51
CA GLU A 164 -11.54 8.13 -5.94
C GLU A 164 -11.02 6.96 -6.79
N VAL A 165 -9.85 6.39 -6.49
CA VAL A 165 -9.34 5.19 -7.16
C VAL A 165 -10.24 3.98 -6.90
N TYR A 166 -10.61 3.75 -5.64
CA TYR A 166 -11.48 2.63 -5.22
C TYR A 166 -12.83 2.63 -5.93
N ASN A 167 -13.43 3.82 -6.11
CA ASN A 167 -14.72 4.00 -6.77
C ASN A 167 -14.64 4.10 -8.29
N SER A 168 -13.41 4.14 -8.86
CA SER A 168 -13.25 4.17 -10.31
C SER A 168 -13.46 2.79 -10.92
N ASP A 169 -13.75 2.78 -12.22
CA ASP A 169 -13.81 1.57 -13.03
C ASP A 169 -12.45 1.22 -13.67
N GLN A 170 -11.39 1.99 -13.40
CA GLN A 170 -10.05 1.72 -13.92
C GLN A 170 -9.31 0.69 -13.07
N ASP A 171 -8.62 -0.22 -13.74
CA ASP A 171 -7.60 -1.06 -13.14
C ASP A 171 -6.34 -1.10 -14.02
N TYR A 172 -5.22 -1.34 -13.39
CA TYR A 172 -3.93 -1.56 -14.05
C TYR A 172 -3.22 -2.72 -13.36
N VAL A 173 -2.75 -3.66 -14.15
CA VAL A 173 -1.93 -4.76 -13.63
C VAL A 173 -0.46 -4.37 -13.80
N PHE A 174 0.22 -4.23 -12.68
CA PHE A 174 1.64 -3.91 -12.65
C PHE A 174 2.49 -5.11 -13.09
N ASP A 175 3.76 -4.85 -13.37
CA ASP A 175 4.70 -5.86 -13.87
C ASP A 175 4.88 -7.06 -12.92
N ASP A 176 4.63 -6.88 -11.62
CA ASP A 176 4.65 -7.92 -10.58
C ASP A 176 3.33 -8.69 -10.44
N GLY A 177 2.36 -8.40 -11.29
CA GLY A 177 1.03 -9.01 -11.28
C GLY A 177 0.05 -8.36 -10.31
N SER A 178 0.47 -7.37 -9.52
CA SER A 178 -0.44 -6.68 -8.61
C SER A 178 -1.41 -5.77 -9.35
N SER A 179 -2.68 -5.75 -8.91
CA SER A 179 -3.73 -4.89 -9.46
C SER A 179 -3.78 -3.56 -8.72
N LEU A 180 -3.98 -2.45 -9.43
CA LEU A 180 -4.22 -1.12 -8.85
C LEU A 180 -5.40 -1.16 -7.86
N GLN A 181 -6.47 -1.85 -8.23
CA GLN A 181 -7.66 -1.99 -7.39
C GLN A 181 -7.39 -2.83 -6.13
N GLY A 182 -6.51 -3.80 -6.22
CA GLY A 182 -6.01 -4.54 -5.07
C GLY A 182 -5.10 -3.70 -4.17
N LEU A 183 -4.18 -2.95 -4.76
CA LEU A 183 -3.25 -2.09 -4.04
C LEU A 183 -3.95 -0.94 -3.30
N VAL A 184 -5.00 -0.34 -3.89
CA VAL A 184 -5.75 0.72 -3.19
C VAL A 184 -6.48 0.18 -1.97
N ARG A 185 -7.05 -1.05 -2.03
CA ARG A 185 -7.65 -1.71 -0.86
C ARG A 185 -6.62 -2.00 0.23
N TYR A 186 -5.46 -2.49 -0.17
CA TYR A 186 -4.34 -2.68 0.74
C TYR A 186 -3.95 -1.39 1.46
N ALA A 187 -3.78 -0.28 0.73
CA ALA A 187 -3.42 1.01 1.28
C ALA A 187 -4.52 1.59 2.19
N MET A 188 -5.79 1.51 1.78
CA MET A 188 -6.94 1.92 2.61
C MET A 188 -7.06 1.08 3.88
N GLY A 189 -6.76 -0.22 3.81
CA GLY A 189 -6.72 -1.09 4.98
C GLY A 189 -5.71 -0.62 6.02
N ILE A 190 -4.50 -0.24 5.58
CA ILE A 190 -3.48 0.34 6.48
C ILE A 190 -3.99 1.66 7.08
N TYR A 191 -4.52 2.56 6.25
CA TYR A 191 -5.03 3.86 6.70
C TYR A 191 -6.09 3.70 7.80
N TYR A 192 -7.12 2.90 7.55
CA TYR A 192 -8.21 2.72 8.52
C TYR A 192 -7.75 2.08 9.84
N ARG A 193 -6.64 1.36 9.84
CA ARG A 193 -6.06 0.80 11.07
C ARG A 193 -5.19 1.80 11.82
N VAL A 194 -4.30 2.52 11.10
CA VAL A 194 -3.28 3.36 11.76
C VAL A 194 -3.82 4.72 12.18
N VAL A 195 -4.79 5.28 11.47
CA VAL A 195 -5.46 6.51 11.88
C VAL A 195 -6.32 6.19 13.11
N PRO A 196 -6.17 6.93 14.24
CA PRO A 196 -7.02 6.74 15.40
C PRO A 196 -8.47 7.14 15.13
N ASP A 197 -9.42 6.49 15.82
CA ASP A 197 -10.84 6.85 15.77
C ASP A 197 -11.19 7.76 16.96
N PHE A 198 -10.72 9.01 16.93
CA PHE A 198 -11.02 10.01 17.93
C PHE A 198 -12.04 11.03 17.41
N PHE A 199 -12.98 11.43 18.26
CA PHE A 199 -13.95 12.49 17.95
C PHE A 199 -13.26 13.76 17.41
N LEU A 200 -12.16 14.17 18.03
CA LEU A 200 -11.40 15.37 17.66
C LEU A 200 -10.87 15.29 16.21
N LEU A 201 -10.37 14.13 15.78
CA LEU A 201 -9.90 13.95 14.41
C LEU A 201 -11.03 14.06 13.39
N ARG A 202 -12.20 13.49 13.68
CA ARG A 202 -13.40 13.61 12.83
C ARG A 202 -13.85 15.06 12.72
N TRP A 203 -13.89 15.75 13.85
CA TRP A 203 -14.42 17.11 13.93
C TRP A 203 -13.50 18.14 13.25
N ILE A 204 -12.19 18.09 13.52
CA ILE A 204 -11.22 19.10 13.01
C ILE A 204 -10.75 18.75 11.59
N PHE A 205 -10.39 17.50 11.34
CA PHE A 205 -9.71 17.11 10.10
C PHE A 205 -10.61 16.32 9.14
N GLY A 206 -11.80 15.91 9.58
CA GLY A 206 -12.73 15.11 8.78
C GLY A 206 -12.17 13.71 8.44
N ILE A 207 -11.34 13.14 9.33
CA ILE A 207 -10.74 11.81 9.18
C ILE A 207 -11.05 10.94 10.39
N SER A 208 -11.10 9.63 10.16
CA SER A 208 -11.34 8.64 11.22
C SER A 208 -10.74 7.30 10.81
N GLY A 209 -10.13 6.62 11.77
CA GLY A 209 -9.87 5.20 11.66
C GLY A 209 -11.17 4.40 11.66
N ASP A 210 -11.10 3.15 11.19
CA ASP A 210 -12.21 2.22 11.19
C ASP A 210 -11.63 0.80 11.07
N ILE A 211 -11.51 0.12 12.20
CA ILE A 211 -10.86 -1.18 12.23
C ILE A 211 -11.65 -2.26 11.48
N ASP A 212 -12.99 -2.13 11.41
CA ASP A 212 -13.82 -3.06 10.65
C ASP A 212 -13.58 -2.90 9.14
N LYS A 213 -13.54 -1.65 8.67
CA LYS A 213 -13.13 -1.36 7.28
C LYS A 213 -11.71 -1.81 7.00
N SER A 214 -10.77 -1.64 7.94
CA SER A 214 -9.40 -2.12 7.77
C SER A 214 -9.35 -3.61 7.47
N VAL A 215 -9.97 -4.43 8.32
CA VAL A 215 -10.03 -5.90 8.11
C VAL A 215 -10.70 -6.25 6.79
N LYS A 216 -11.83 -5.59 6.46
CA LYS A 216 -12.54 -5.79 5.20
C LYS A 216 -11.66 -5.47 4.01
N MET A 217 -11.03 -4.29 3.97
CA MET A 217 -10.17 -3.85 2.86
C MET A 217 -8.97 -4.80 2.65
N HIS A 218 -8.32 -5.23 3.73
CA HIS A 218 -7.23 -6.20 3.62
C HIS A 218 -7.70 -7.58 3.12
N ARG A 219 -8.87 -8.08 3.56
CA ARG A 219 -9.43 -9.33 3.03
C ARG A 219 -9.75 -9.21 1.54
N GLU A 220 -10.37 -8.10 1.13
CA GLU A 220 -10.66 -7.84 -0.27
C GLU A 220 -9.37 -7.72 -1.11
N SER A 221 -8.32 -7.07 -0.59
CA SER A 221 -7.05 -6.94 -1.32
C SER A 221 -6.40 -8.29 -1.63
N LEU A 222 -6.47 -9.25 -0.70
CA LEU A 222 -5.90 -10.59 -0.89
C LEU A 222 -6.64 -11.43 -1.95
N ALA A 223 -7.82 -11.02 -2.40
CA ALA A 223 -8.53 -11.67 -3.50
C ALA A 223 -7.96 -11.29 -4.88
N TYR A 224 -7.13 -10.24 -4.95
CA TYR A 224 -6.48 -9.83 -6.19
C TYR A 224 -5.17 -10.57 -6.40
N GLU A 225 -4.89 -10.92 -7.66
CA GLU A 225 -3.62 -11.52 -8.06
C GLU A 225 -2.45 -10.60 -7.71
N GLY A 226 -1.29 -11.18 -7.38
CA GLY A 226 -0.10 -10.44 -6.94
C GLY A 226 -0.14 -9.93 -5.49
N LEU A 227 -1.28 -10.01 -4.79
CA LEU A 227 -1.40 -9.55 -3.40
C LEU A 227 -1.54 -10.69 -2.36
N ASN A 228 -1.39 -11.93 -2.76
CA ASN A 228 -1.38 -13.08 -1.85
C ASN A 228 0.04 -13.38 -1.29
N GLU A 229 0.81 -12.32 -1.04
CA GLU A 229 2.21 -12.31 -0.63
C GLU A 229 2.36 -12.08 0.89
N PRO A 230 3.57 -12.25 1.48
CA PRO A 230 3.79 -12.07 2.91
C PRO A 230 3.34 -10.71 3.45
N CYS A 231 3.66 -9.59 2.77
CA CYS A 231 3.33 -8.26 3.29
C CYS A 231 1.82 -7.98 3.37
N PRO A 232 0.98 -8.23 2.35
CA PRO A 232 -0.47 -8.09 2.47
C PRO A 232 -1.07 -9.00 3.55
N LYS A 233 -0.60 -10.24 3.70
CA LYS A 233 -1.03 -11.15 4.77
C LYS A 233 -0.66 -10.63 6.16
N LEU A 234 0.54 -10.06 6.30
CA LEU A 234 0.99 -9.45 7.55
C LEU A 234 0.10 -8.27 7.95
N MET A 235 -0.27 -7.41 7.00
CA MET A 235 -1.16 -6.28 7.28
C MET A 235 -2.57 -6.73 7.66
N LEU A 236 -3.09 -7.80 7.05
CA LEU A 236 -4.36 -8.41 7.49
C LEU A 236 -4.24 -8.97 8.91
N ALA A 237 -3.17 -9.69 9.23
CA ALA A 237 -2.94 -10.21 10.57
C ALA A 237 -2.84 -9.08 11.61
N ALA A 238 -2.14 -8.00 11.30
CA ALA A 238 -2.08 -6.81 12.14
C ALA A 238 -3.47 -6.18 12.35
N ALA A 239 -4.30 -6.08 11.31
CA ALA A 239 -5.65 -5.54 11.44
C ALA A 239 -6.54 -6.44 12.31
N MET A 240 -6.43 -7.76 12.20
CA MET A 240 -7.17 -8.72 13.03
C MET A 240 -6.75 -8.66 14.49
N LEU A 241 -5.44 -8.60 14.78
CA LEU A 241 -4.92 -8.44 16.14
C LEU A 241 -5.39 -7.11 16.75
N CYS A 242 -5.31 -6.02 16.00
CA CYS A 242 -5.80 -4.72 16.45
C CYS A 242 -7.30 -4.75 16.76
N LYS A 243 -8.13 -5.38 15.90
CA LYS A 243 -9.58 -5.49 16.10
C LYS A 243 -9.97 -6.33 17.32
N SER A 244 -9.17 -7.31 17.66
CA SER A 244 -9.41 -8.21 18.79
C SER A 244 -8.74 -7.77 20.08
N ASP A 245 -8.15 -6.55 20.12
CA ASP A 245 -7.31 -6.09 21.23
C ASP A 245 -6.26 -7.12 21.66
N ALA A 246 -5.73 -7.85 20.65
CA ALA A 246 -4.78 -8.95 20.83
C ALA A 246 -5.25 -10.08 21.77
N GLU A 247 -6.56 -10.16 22.09
CA GLU A 247 -7.13 -11.19 22.96
C GLU A 247 -6.85 -12.60 22.42
N PRO A 248 -6.01 -13.42 23.09
CA PRO A 248 -5.50 -14.68 22.52
C PRO A 248 -6.59 -15.70 22.20
N LYS A 249 -7.70 -15.67 22.94
CA LYS A 249 -8.82 -16.61 22.77
C LYS A 249 -9.79 -16.18 21.67
N SER A 250 -9.70 -14.96 21.17
CA SER A 250 -10.57 -14.51 20.09
C SER A 250 -10.31 -15.28 18.79
N LYS A 251 -11.36 -15.51 17.99
CA LYS A 251 -11.23 -16.17 16.68
C LYS A 251 -10.32 -15.37 15.75
N LEU A 252 -10.38 -14.04 15.82
CA LEU A 252 -9.56 -13.15 15.00
C LEU A 252 -8.07 -13.25 15.34
N SER A 253 -7.72 -13.26 16.64
CA SER A 253 -6.33 -13.46 17.06
C SER A 253 -5.79 -14.82 16.65
N GLN A 254 -6.61 -15.87 16.74
CA GLN A 254 -6.21 -17.20 16.31
C GLN A 254 -5.98 -17.26 14.79
N GLU A 255 -6.86 -16.63 13.99
CA GLU A 255 -6.70 -16.51 12.53
C GLU A 255 -5.42 -15.70 12.19
N ALA A 256 -5.22 -14.57 12.86
CA ALA A 256 -4.01 -13.74 12.70
C ALA A 256 -2.73 -14.53 12.99
N ASN A 257 -2.69 -15.27 14.10
CA ASN A 257 -1.52 -16.07 14.47
C ASN A 257 -1.24 -17.20 13.48
N LYS A 258 -2.26 -17.78 12.85
CA LYS A 258 -2.08 -18.75 11.74
C LYS A 258 -1.42 -18.07 10.53
N LEU A 259 -1.88 -16.87 10.14
CA LEU A 259 -1.27 -16.11 9.06
C LEU A 259 0.20 -15.75 9.38
N LEU A 260 0.47 -15.23 10.58
CA LEU A 260 1.83 -14.89 11.00
C LEU A 260 2.75 -16.11 10.95
N SER A 261 2.28 -17.26 11.45
CA SER A 261 3.05 -18.51 11.41
C SER A 261 3.29 -19.04 10.00
N ALA A 262 2.38 -18.79 9.07
CA ALA A 262 2.56 -19.12 7.65
C ALA A 262 3.58 -18.20 6.98
N ILE A 263 3.56 -16.90 7.31
CA ILE A 263 4.52 -15.90 6.81
C ILE A 263 5.94 -16.24 7.26
N GLU A 264 6.15 -16.57 8.54
CA GLU A 264 7.46 -16.95 9.08
C GLU A 264 8.11 -18.14 8.35
N LYS A 265 7.28 -19.03 7.82
CA LYS A 265 7.70 -20.21 7.05
C LYS A 265 7.87 -19.95 5.56
N ALA A 266 7.56 -18.73 5.09
CA ALA A 266 7.70 -18.39 3.69
C ALA A 266 9.17 -18.44 3.24
N ASN A 267 9.37 -18.64 1.94
CA ASN A 267 10.70 -18.61 1.35
C ASN A 267 11.34 -17.23 1.59
N LYS A 268 12.56 -17.23 2.13
CA LYS A 268 13.34 -16.01 2.41
C LYS A 268 14.18 -15.54 1.22
N ASN A 269 14.21 -16.30 0.14
CA ASN A 269 14.84 -15.86 -1.11
C ASN A 269 13.89 -14.95 -1.91
N VAL A 270 13.63 -13.79 -1.35
CA VAL A 270 12.68 -12.78 -1.85
C VAL A 270 13.34 -11.40 -1.76
N GLY A 271 12.72 -10.39 -2.39
CA GLY A 271 13.21 -9.01 -2.30
C GLY A 271 13.25 -8.48 -0.86
N GLU A 272 14.18 -7.56 -0.58
CA GLU A 272 14.40 -6.96 0.74
C GLU A 272 13.11 -6.48 1.40
N SER A 273 12.23 -5.85 0.62
CA SER A 273 10.94 -5.35 1.09
C SER A 273 10.01 -6.46 1.63
N THR A 274 10.03 -7.63 1.02
CA THR A 274 9.24 -8.80 1.45
C THR A 274 9.90 -9.48 2.66
N LEU A 275 11.24 -9.51 2.69
CA LEU A 275 11.99 -10.07 3.81
C LEU A 275 11.65 -9.36 5.13
N VAL A 276 11.59 -8.03 5.13
CA VAL A 276 11.16 -7.24 6.30
C VAL A 276 9.78 -7.69 6.81
N CYS A 277 8.83 -7.98 5.92
CA CYS A 277 7.51 -8.45 6.35
C CYS A 277 7.55 -9.86 6.97
N ILE A 278 8.47 -10.72 6.53
CA ILE A 278 8.66 -12.05 7.11
C ILE A 278 9.25 -11.93 8.53
N GLU A 279 10.21 -11.03 8.72
CA GLU A 279 10.84 -10.76 10.03
C GLU A 279 9.84 -10.11 10.99
N ASP A 280 9.06 -9.13 10.52
CA ASP A 280 8.06 -8.43 11.31
C ASP A 280 6.89 -9.33 11.75
N ALA A 281 6.63 -10.45 11.05
CA ALA A 281 5.64 -11.44 11.50
C ALA A 281 6.01 -12.01 12.88
N SER A 282 7.29 -12.33 13.11
CA SER A 282 7.78 -12.78 14.41
C SER A 282 7.64 -11.70 15.47
N MET A 283 7.93 -10.45 15.13
CA MET A 283 7.78 -9.31 16.04
C MET A 283 6.32 -9.14 16.49
N LEU A 284 5.36 -9.21 15.59
CA LEU A 284 3.93 -9.06 15.92
C LEU A 284 3.40 -10.24 16.73
N LYS A 285 3.95 -11.45 16.59
CA LYS A 285 3.60 -12.58 17.46
C LYS A 285 4.05 -12.36 18.90
N VAL A 286 5.24 -11.77 19.09
CA VAL A 286 5.81 -11.50 20.42
C VAL A 286 5.20 -10.25 21.05
N LYS A 287 4.87 -9.25 20.24
CA LYS A 287 4.31 -7.95 20.69
C LYS A 287 3.04 -7.60 19.92
N PRO A 288 1.95 -8.36 20.11
CA PRO A 288 0.70 -8.15 19.37
C PRO A 288 0.05 -6.79 19.63
N ASP A 289 0.30 -6.16 20.77
CA ASP A 289 -0.17 -4.79 21.10
C ASP A 289 0.35 -3.73 20.12
N ASN A 290 1.45 -3.99 19.45
CA ASN A 290 1.96 -3.10 18.40
C ASN A 290 1.11 -3.10 17.12
N ALA A 291 0.19 -4.06 16.97
CA ALA A 291 -0.53 -4.31 15.73
C ALA A 291 -1.32 -3.09 15.22
N CYS A 292 -1.94 -2.34 16.12
CA CYS A 292 -2.74 -1.17 15.73
C CYS A 292 -1.90 -0.06 15.10
N GLY A 293 -0.69 0.18 15.60
CA GLY A 293 0.23 1.22 15.09
C GLY A 293 1.24 0.71 14.06
N TYR A 294 1.28 -0.57 13.78
CA TYR A 294 2.30 -1.16 12.92
C TYR A 294 2.19 -0.65 11.46
N THR A 295 3.31 -0.18 10.91
CA THR A 295 3.44 0.28 9.51
C THR A 295 4.78 -0.18 8.92
N LYS A 296 4.96 -1.46 8.69
CA LYS A 296 6.19 -2.02 8.10
C LYS A 296 7.47 -1.39 8.70
N ALA A 297 8.19 -2.13 9.51
CA ALA A 297 9.38 -1.71 10.26
C ALA A 297 9.16 -0.58 11.30
N GLN A 298 7.94 -0.07 11.48
CA GLN A 298 7.63 1.01 12.41
C GLN A 298 6.33 0.75 13.17
N VAL A 299 6.24 1.33 14.39
CA VAL A 299 5.03 1.35 15.19
C VAL A 299 4.67 2.81 15.49
N GLN A 300 3.53 3.24 14.99
CA GLN A 300 3.03 4.61 15.10
C GLN A 300 2.40 4.85 16.49
N LYS A 301 2.68 6.01 17.07
CA LYS A 301 1.93 6.50 18.25
C LYS A 301 0.51 6.89 17.83
N ARG A 302 -0.49 6.45 18.60
CA ARG A 302 -1.91 6.62 18.27
C ARG A 302 -2.74 7.08 19.46
N ASP A 303 -2.09 7.50 20.56
CA ASP A 303 -2.77 7.91 21.77
C ASP A 303 -3.34 9.34 21.66
N GLU A 304 -4.44 9.58 22.38
CA GLU A 304 -5.14 10.87 22.38
C GLU A 304 -4.31 12.00 23.03
N ALA A 305 -3.43 11.66 23.98
CA ALA A 305 -2.54 12.63 24.61
C ALA A 305 -1.53 13.20 23.61
N SER A 306 -0.96 12.35 22.74
CA SER A 306 -0.09 12.77 21.64
C SER A 306 -0.82 13.68 20.65
N LEU A 307 -2.11 13.41 20.35
CA LEU A 307 -2.92 14.27 19.49
C LEU A 307 -3.19 15.63 20.13
N LYS A 308 -3.61 15.66 21.41
CA LYS A 308 -3.86 16.90 22.15
C LYS A 308 -2.61 17.77 22.25
N ALA A 309 -1.45 17.16 22.51
CA ALA A 309 -0.17 17.87 22.54
C ALA A 309 0.19 18.50 21.19
N HIS A 310 -0.14 17.82 20.07
CA HIS A 310 0.13 18.32 18.73
C HIS A 310 -0.85 19.42 18.27
N THR A 311 -2.09 19.39 18.76
CA THR A 311 -3.15 20.35 18.39
C THR A 311 -3.30 21.49 19.37
N ALA A 312 -2.58 21.48 20.51
CA ALA A 312 -2.56 22.57 21.45
C ALA A 312 -1.97 23.85 20.79
N PRO A 313 -2.58 25.02 20.97
CA PRO A 313 -1.99 26.26 20.51
C PRO A 313 -0.63 26.45 21.20
N GLU A 314 0.41 26.78 20.41
CA GLU A 314 1.70 27.14 20.96
C GLU A 314 1.47 28.27 21.99
N SER A 315 1.78 28.01 23.26
CA SER A 315 1.77 29.04 24.28
C SER A 315 2.86 30.08 23.94
N LYS A 316 2.41 31.19 23.36
CA LYS A 316 3.26 32.34 23.09
C LYS A 316 3.78 32.94 24.38
#